data_a2e16a3eb189ba7eb556e78a816b64a2
#
_entry.id   a2e16a3eb189ba7eb556e78a816b64a2
#
_cell.length_a   1.000
_cell.length_b   1.000
_cell.length_c   1.000
_cell.angle_alpha   90.00
_cell.angle_beta   90.00
_cell.angle_gamma   90.00
#
_symmetry.space_group_name_H-M   'P 1'
#
loop_
_entity.id
_entity.type
_entity.pdbx_description
1 polymer ?
#
loop_
_entity_poly.entity_id
_entity_poly.type
_entity_poly.pdbx_seq_one_letter_code
_entity_poly.pdbx_strand_id
1 'polypeptide(L)'
;MKFIHIADVHLGEQPEAAVYSQSRGRELWESFEKILGVCEDERTDLLLIAGDLFHRQPLVRELKEVNYLFSELTATKVVLIAGNHDLI
;
A
#
# COMPACT_ATOMS: atom_id res chain seq x y z
N MET A 1 1.81 0.48 22.86
CA MET A 1 1.58 -0.04 21.51
C MET A 1 1.77 1.07 20.50
N LYS A 2 2.59 0.84 19.48
CA LYS A 2 2.74 1.78 18.38
C LYS A 2 1.90 1.32 17.20
N PHE A 3 1.17 2.22 16.60
CA PHE A 3 0.46 1.89 15.37
C PHE A 3 0.55 3.05 14.39
N ILE A 4 0.38 2.72 13.11
CA ILE A 4 0.33 3.68 12.01
C ILE A 4 -0.98 3.45 11.27
N HIS A 5 -1.66 4.53 10.96
CA HIS A 5 -2.91 4.50 10.22
C HIS A 5 -2.74 5.25 8.90
N ILE A 6 -3.02 4.59 7.80
CA ILE A 6 -3.03 5.23 6.49
C ILE A 6 -4.37 4.96 5.81
N ALA A 7 -4.73 5.80 4.87
CA ALA A 7 -6.02 5.68 4.19
C ALA A 7 -5.88 6.05 2.72
N ASP A 8 -6.68 5.39 1.90
CA ASP A 8 -6.82 5.73 0.48
C ASP A 8 -5.51 5.82 -0.27
N VAL A 9 -4.71 4.76 -0.19
CA VAL A 9 -3.39 4.71 -0.81
C VAL A 9 -3.48 4.74 -2.34
N HIS A 10 -4.49 4.10 -2.91
CA HIS A 10 -4.76 4.11 -4.35
C HIS A 10 -3.61 3.62 -5.22
N LEU A 11 -3.02 2.49 -4.85
CA LEU A 11 -1.98 1.88 -5.67
C LEU A 11 -2.54 1.53 -7.05
N GLY A 12 -1.73 1.75 -8.08
CA GLY A 12 -2.15 1.49 -9.44
C GLY A 12 -2.90 2.63 -10.09
N GLU A 13 -3.04 3.78 -9.42
CA GLU A 13 -3.65 4.96 -10.02
C GLU A 13 -2.79 5.46 -11.16
N GLN A 14 -3.42 5.71 -12.31
CA GLN A 14 -2.74 6.24 -13.46
C GLN A 14 -3.53 7.44 -14.00
N PRO A 15 -2.97 8.65 -13.84
CA PRO A 15 -3.60 9.84 -14.40
C PRO A 15 -3.74 9.72 -15.92
N GLU A 16 -4.73 10.39 -16.47
CA GLU A 16 -5.00 10.33 -17.91
C GLU A 16 -3.87 10.90 -18.77
N ALA A 17 -3.08 11.83 -18.22
CA ALA A 17 -1.97 12.40 -18.96
C ALA A 17 -0.85 11.37 -19.06
N ALA A 18 -0.65 10.83 -20.26
CA ALA A 18 0.26 9.71 -20.47
C ALA A 18 1.69 10.02 -20.05
N VAL A 19 2.13 11.27 -20.20
CA VAL A 19 3.51 11.65 -19.88
C VAL A 19 3.80 11.49 -18.39
N TYR A 20 2.81 11.75 -17.55
CA TYR A 20 3.00 11.76 -16.10
C TYR A 20 2.49 10.50 -15.41
N SER A 21 1.74 9.67 -16.10
CA SER A 21 1.06 8.56 -15.46
C SER A 21 2.01 7.53 -14.86
N GLN A 22 3.09 7.19 -15.57
CA GLN A 22 4.05 6.21 -15.06
C GLN A 22 4.81 6.74 -13.86
N SER A 23 5.19 8.02 -13.93
CA SER A 23 5.92 8.66 -12.84
C SER A 23 5.07 8.71 -11.57
N ARG A 24 3.80 9.07 -11.70
CA ARG A 24 2.92 9.15 -10.54
C ARG A 24 2.64 7.77 -9.96
N GLY A 25 2.46 6.78 -10.81
CA GLY A 25 2.25 5.42 -10.33
C GLY A 25 3.44 4.92 -9.52
N ARG A 26 4.65 5.19 -10.01
CA ARG A 26 5.86 4.82 -9.28
C ARG A 26 5.96 5.55 -7.95
N GLU A 27 5.62 6.83 -7.92
CA GLU A 27 5.66 7.61 -6.68
C GLU A 27 4.74 7.02 -5.62
N LEU A 28 3.56 6.56 -6.00
CA LEU A 28 2.63 5.95 -5.06
C LEU A 28 3.22 4.67 -4.47
N TRP A 29 3.81 3.82 -5.29
CA TRP A 29 4.45 2.60 -4.82
C TRP A 29 5.65 2.91 -3.93
N GLU A 30 6.48 3.88 -4.31
CA GLU A 30 7.62 4.28 -3.51
C GLU A 30 7.20 4.84 -2.15
N SER A 31 6.15 5.65 -2.12
CA SER A 31 5.63 6.18 -0.88
C SER A 31 5.11 5.06 0.02
N PHE A 32 4.44 4.09 -0.56
CA PHE A 32 3.93 2.95 0.19
C PHE A 32 5.09 2.15 0.78
N GLU A 33 6.13 1.90 -0.01
CA GLU A 33 7.31 1.19 0.47
C GLU A 33 8.01 1.94 1.60
N LYS A 34 8.06 3.27 1.52
CA LYS A 34 8.64 4.08 2.60
C LYS A 34 7.87 3.93 3.90
N ILE A 35 6.55 3.90 3.81
CA ILE A 35 5.71 3.70 4.99
C ILE A 35 6.00 2.35 5.63
N LEU A 36 6.13 1.30 4.81
CA LEU A 36 6.46 -0.02 5.32
C LEU A 36 7.85 -0.03 5.96
N GLY A 37 8.80 0.70 5.36
CA GLY A 37 10.13 0.84 5.93
C GLY A 37 10.11 1.51 7.30
N VAL A 38 9.29 2.53 7.47
CA VAL A 38 9.12 3.18 8.77
C VAL A 38 8.53 2.20 9.78
N CYS A 39 7.57 1.39 9.37
CA CYS A 39 7.00 0.37 10.26
C CYS A 39 8.08 -0.58 10.77
N GLU A 40 8.96 -1.03 9.90
CA GLU A 40 10.03 -1.95 10.27
C GLU A 40 11.05 -1.26 11.18
N ASP A 41 11.49 -0.05 10.78
CA ASP A 41 12.52 0.68 11.54
C ASP A 41 12.06 1.05 12.94
N GLU A 42 10.80 1.43 13.08
CA GLU A 42 10.23 1.86 14.36
C GLU A 42 9.62 0.71 15.15
N ARG A 43 9.68 -0.49 14.61
CA ARG A 43 9.05 -1.67 15.19
C ARG A 43 7.60 -1.43 15.56
N THR A 44 6.89 -0.87 14.61
CA THR A 44 5.46 -0.59 14.76
C THR A 44 4.70 -1.89 14.95
N ASP A 45 3.80 -1.94 15.92
CA ASP A 45 3.04 -3.16 16.21
C ASP A 45 1.92 -3.40 15.21
N LEU A 46 1.31 -2.33 14.72
CA LEU A 46 0.13 -2.42 13.88
C LEU A 46 0.18 -1.40 12.75
N LEU A 47 -0.06 -1.85 11.54
CA LEU A 47 -0.29 -0.98 10.40
C LEU A 47 -1.73 -1.15 9.97
N LEU A 48 -2.53 -0.11 10.11
CA LEU A 48 -3.93 -0.11 9.74
C LEU A 48 -4.10 0.62 8.43
N ILE A 49 -4.59 -0.07 7.42
CA ILE A 49 -4.84 0.52 6.10
C ILE A 49 -6.34 0.54 5.88
N ALA A 50 -6.91 1.74 5.83
CA ALA A 50 -8.33 1.93 5.67
C ALA A 50 -8.62 2.50 4.28
N GLY A 51 -9.75 2.12 3.70
CA GLY A 51 -10.16 2.61 2.39
C GLY A 51 -9.49 1.83 1.26
N ASP A 52 -9.40 2.46 0.09
CA ASP A 52 -8.92 1.78 -1.11
C ASP A 52 -7.40 1.68 -1.14
N LEU A 53 -6.86 0.49 -0.90
CA LEU A 53 -5.44 0.23 -1.09
C LEU A 53 -5.08 0.32 -2.56
N PHE A 54 -5.93 -0.22 -3.43
CA PHE A 54 -5.74 -0.15 -4.87
C PHE A 54 -6.74 0.81 -5.48
N HIS A 55 -6.30 1.52 -6.51
CA HIS A 55 -7.16 2.44 -7.25
C HIS A 55 -8.23 1.70 -8.06
N ARG A 56 -7.91 0.49 -8.46
CA ARG A 56 -8.80 -0.35 -9.27
C ARG A 56 -8.65 -1.80 -8.83
N GLN A 57 -9.40 -2.70 -9.45
CA GLN A 57 -9.22 -4.13 -9.25
C GLN A 57 -7.74 -4.45 -9.47
N PRO A 58 -7.04 -5.00 -8.47
CA PRO A 58 -5.60 -5.22 -8.61
C PRO A 58 -5.28 -6.35 -9.57
N LEU A 59 -4.15 -6.21 -10.26
CA LEU A 59 -3.59 -7.27 -11.08
C LEU A 59 -2.90 -8.28 -10.17
N VAL A 60 -2.79 -9.52 -10.65
CA VAL A 60 -2.16 -10.58 -9.86
C VAL A 60 -0.74 -10.18 -9.43
N ARG A 61 0.02 -9.57 -10.35
CA ARG A 61 1.40 -9.14 -10.02
C ARG A 61 1.43 -8.09 -8.93
N GLU A 62 0.40 -7.24 -8.86
CA GLU A 62 0.31 -6.22 -7.81
C GLU A 62 0.00 -6.85 -6.47
N LEU A 63 -0.89 -7.83 -6.45
CA LEU A 63 -1.18 -8.57 -5.23
C LEU A 63 0.05 -9.30 -4.72
N LYS A 64 0.82 -9.90 -5.61
CA LYS A 64 2.04 -10.59 -5.24
C LYS A 64 3.07 -9.62 -4.66
N GLU A 65 3.21 -8.44 -5.27
CA GLU A 65 4.14 -7.44 -4.79
C GLU A 65 3.76 -6.94 -3.40
N VAL A 66 2.49 -6.65 -3.18
CA VAL A 66 2.02 -6.20 -1.87
C VAL A 66 2.24 -7.30 -0.82
N ASN A 67 1.93 -8.55 -1.15
CA ASN A 67 2.16 -9.65 -0.23
C ASN A 67 3.64 -9.81 0.11
N TYR A 68 4.50 -9.64 -0.88
CA TYR A 68 5.94 -9.70 -0.66
C TYR A 68 6.39 -8.60 0.30
N LEU A 69 5.93 -7.37 0.05
CA LEU A 69 6.28 -6.23 0.89
C LEU A 69 5.81 -6.43 2.32
N PHE A 70 4.60 -6.94 2.51
CA PHE A 70 4.11 -7.23 3.85
C PHE A 70 4.93 -8.31 4.54
N SER A 71 5.39 -9.30 3.78
CA SER A 71 6.18 -10.40 4.34
C SER A 71 7.55 -9.95 4.87
N GLU A 72 8.02 -8.79 4.42
CA GLU A 72 9.28 -8.24 4.91
C GLU A 72 9.15 -7.60 6.29
N LEU A 73 7.94 -7.40 6.77
CA LEU A 73 7.70 -6.83 8.09
C LEU A 73 7.84 -7.92 9.14
N THR A 74 8.73 -7.72 10.09
CA THR A 74 9.03 -8.72 11.11
C THR A 74 8.27 -8.52 12.41
N ALA A 75 7.89 -7.28 12.71
CA ALA A 75 7.22 -6.94 13.98
C ALA A 75 5.82 -6.39 13.80
N THR A 76 5.47 -5.97 12.60
CA THR A 76 4.22 -5.23 12.35
C THR A 76 3.13 -6.16 11.82
N LYS A 77 1.97 -6.12 12.45
CA LYS A 77 0.78 -6.79 11.96
C LYS A 77 0.02 -5.81 11.06
N VAL A 78 -0.36 -6.26 9.87
CA VAL A 78 -1.08 -5.43 8.93
C VAL A 78 -2.57 -5.77 8.97
N VAL A 79 -3.40 -4.75 9.12
CA VAL A 79 -4.86 -4.90 9.10
C VAL A 79 -5.43 -4.04 7.99
N LEU A 80 -6.17 -4.65 7.10
CA LEU A 80 -6.81 -3.97 5.98
C LEU A 80 -8.30 -3.84 6.23
N ILE A 81 -8.81 -2.62 6.04
CA ILE A 81 -10.24 -2.37 6.03
C ILE A 81 -10.59 -2.08 4.58
N ALA A 82 -11.24 -3.01 3.93
CA ALA A 82 -11.45 -2.97 2.49
C ALA A 82 -12.30 -1.80 2.04
N GLY A 83 -11.88 -1.17 0.94
CA GLY A 83 -12.71 -0.21 0.22
C GLY A 83 -13.37 -0.90 -0.96
N ASN A 84 -13.92 -0.12 -1.86
CA ASN A 84 -14.68 -0.65 -3.00
C ASN A 84 -13.81 -1.44 -3.98
N HIS A 85 -12.55 -1.08 -4.11
CA HIS A 85 -11.65 -1.69 -5.09
C HIS A 85 -10.80 -2.81 -4.52
N ASP A 86 -10.86 -3.02 -3.22
CA ASP A 86 -10.04 -4.04 -2.55
C ASP A 86 -10.77 -5.38 -2.39
N LEU A 87 -12.05 -5.40 -2.69
CA LEU A 87 -12.84 -6.62 -2.61
C LEU A 87 -12.51 -7.53 -3.78
N ILE A 88 -12.16 -8.74 -3.47
CA ILE A 88 -11.75 -9.73 -4.46
C ILE A 88 -12.70 -10.92 -4.43
#